data_38fe3f20863095de72f0078384311b12
#
_entry.id   38fe3f20863095de72f0078384311b12
#
_cell.length_a   1.000
_cell.length_b   1.000
_cell.length_c   1.000
_cell.angle_alpha   90.00
_cell.angle_beta   90.00
_cell.angle_gamma   90.00
#
_symmetry.space_group_name_H-M   'P 1'
#
loop_
_entity.id
_entity.type
_entity.pdbx_description
1 polymer ?
#
loop_
_entity_poly.entity_id
_entity_poly.type
_entity_poly.pdbx_seq_one_letter_code
_entity_poly.pdbx_strand_id
1 'polypeptide(L)'
;MISYAALASSTESRVSTLGWRYYRPMALPDYHYLYDHACERKGGEKALKALLPKTKSKAQLKKLGSDRYLAEFTRKIFQSGFVWRVVDKKWPQFEEVFWEFDVERLLMMPDDMLERKAQDPAIIRNFSKVTTVRDNALMIDETERREQRSFGEFMASWPAEDVVGLWLYLRKHGSRLGGNTGPFALRTLGVDTFLFTQDVEGFLRSHGIVDGGRTSQRALKAAQAYFNDLREQSGKSLAELSRIISFCHGQNRVQ
;
A
#
# COMPACT_ATOMS: atom_id res chain seq x y z
N MET A 1 -40.60 -13.24 -73.17
CA MET A 1 -39.67 -12.84 -74.26
C MET A 1 -38.52 -12.09 -73.67
N ILE A 2 -37.35 -12.64 -74.02
CA ILE A 2 -36.01 -12.04 -74.01
C ILE A 2 -35.32 -11.91 -72.63
N SER A 3 -34.44 -12.85 -72.45
CA SER A 3 -33.23 -12.98 -71.65
C SER A 3 -32.26 -11.81 -71.87
N TYR A 4 -31.54 -11.39 -70.80
CA TYR A 4 -30.17 -10.90 -70.89
C TYR A 4 -29.38 -11.32 -69.66
N ALA A 5 -28.55 -12.29 -69.86
CA ALA A 5 -27.42 -12.58 -69.02
C ALA A 5 -26.22 -11.73 -69.49
N ALA A 6 -25.45 -11.16 -68.60
CA ALA A 6 -24.03 -10.88 -68.87
C ALA A 6 -23.24 -10.48 -67.61
N LEU A 7 -22.28 -11.30 -67.28
CA LEU A 7 -20.90 -10.99 -66.85
C LEU A 7 -20.68 -10.23 -65.55
N ALA A 8 -20.50 -11.04 -64.51
CA ALA A 8 -19.76 -10.67 -63.33
C ALA A 8 -18.26 -10.80 -63.65
N SER A 9 -17.52 -9.71 -63.54
CA SER A 9 -16.05 -9.74 -63.42
C SER A 9 -15.64 -9.68 -61.98
N SER A 10 -15.03 -10.78 -61.56
CA SER A 10 -14.37 -10.95 -60.27
C SER A 10 -13.17 -10.01 -60.13
N THR A 11 -13.20 -9.16 -59.12
CA THR A 11 -11.99 -8.61 -58.50
C THR A 11 -12.02 -8.96 -57.02
N GLU A 12 -11.49 -10.14 -56.70
CA GLU A 12 -11.07 -10.50 -55.37
C GLU A 12 -9.92 -9.58 -54.95
N SER A 13 -10.24 -8.55 -54.14
CA SER A 13 -9.21 -7.86 -53.39
C SER A 13 -8.76 -8.77 -52.25
N ARG A 14 -7.60 -9.38 -52.42
CA ARG A 14 -6.85 -10.03 -51.35
C ARG A 14 -6.53 -9.02 -50.28
N VAL A 15 -7.40 -8.88 -49.27
CA VAL A 15 -7.04 -8.26 -48.01
C VAL A 15 -6.09 -9.22 -47.31
N SER A 16 -4.83 -8.80 -47.26
CA SER A 16 -3.72 -9.49 -46.62
C SER A 16 -4.07 -9.78 -45.13
N THR A 17 -4.31 -11.03 -44.82
CA THR A 17 -4.44 -11.60 -43.47
C THR A 17 -3.08 -11.75 -42.77
N LEU A 18 -2.20 -10.77 -42.96
CA LEU A 18 -0.86 -10.74 -42.35
C LEU A 18 -0.80 -9.57 -41.33
N GLY A 19 -1.40 -9.75 -40.18
CA GLY A 19 -1.34 -8.67 -39.16
C GLY A 19 -1.70 -9.04 -37.74
N TRP A 20 -2.29 -10.21 -37.48
CA TRP A 20 -2.81 -10.54 -36.14
C TRP A 20 -2.10 -11.74 -35.46
N ARG A 21 -0.90 -12.10 -35.87
CA ARG A 21 -0.25 -13.33 -35.39
C ARG A 21 0.77 -13.20 -34.28
N TYR A 22 0.99 -12.02 -33.66
CA TYR A 22 2.03 -11.87 -32.61
C TYR A 22 1.60 -11.01 -31.42
N TYR A 23 0.35 -11.06 -31.00
CA TYR A 23 0.02 -10.62 -29.65
C TYR A 23 -0.31 -11.87 -28.81
N ARG A 24 0.72 -12.67 -28.48
CA ARG A 24 0.67 -13.51 -27.29
C ARG A 24 0.73 -12.50 -26.13
N PRO A 25 -0.28 -12.40 -25.25
CA PRO A 25 -0.07 -11.68 -24.02
C PRO A 25 1.16 -12.30 -23.36
N MET A 26 2.22 -11.52 -23.17
CA MET A 26 3.39 -11.99 -22.42
C MET A 26 2.84 -12.50 -21.08
N ALA A 27 3.13 -13.75 -20.75
CA ALA A 27 2.75 -14.30 -19.47
C ALA A 27 3.29 -13.36 -18.39
N LEU A 28 2.45 -13.02 -17.41
CA LEU A 28 2.88 -12.14 -16.32
C LEU A 28 4.07 -12.80 -15.61
N PRO A 29 5.06 -12.03 -15.14
CA PRO A 29 6.18 -12.56 -14.38
C PRO A 29 5.67 -13.38 -13.20
N ASP A 30 6.09 -14.64 -13.10
CA ASP A 30 5.78 -15.50 -11.97
C ASP A 30 6.74 -15.27 -10.81
N TYR A 31 6.47 -15.93 -9.68
CA TYR A 31 7.30 -15.79 -8.49
C TYR A 31 8.75 -16.22 -8.72
N HIS A 32 9.01 -17.32 -9.45
CA HIS A 32 10.36 -17.83 -9.67
C HIS A 32 11.20 -16.82 -10.44
N TYR A 33 10.67 -16.30 -11.53
CA TYR A 33 11.33 -15.24 -12.30
C TYR A 33 11.68 -14.02 -11.42
N LEU A 34 10.72 -13.55 -10.63
CA LEU A 34 10.92 -12.38 -9.75
C LEU A 34 11.98 -12.64 -8.69
N TYR A 35 11.93 -13.81 -8.08
CA TYR A 35 12.86 -14.19 -7.01
C TYR A 35 14.29 -14.30 -7.53
N ASP A 36 14.50 -15.01 -8.64
CA ASP A 36 15.80 -15.19 -9.28
C ASP A 36 16.39 -13.85 -9.71
N HIS A 37 15.58 -13.01 -10.37
CA HIS A 37 16.01 -11.68 -10.79
C HIS A 37 16.37 -10.78 -9.59
N ALA A 38 15.60 -10.82 -8.51
CA ALA A 38 15.92 -10.09 -7.29
C ALA A 38 17.20 -10.62 -6.62
N CYS A 39 17.42 -11.95 -6.61
CA CYS A 39 18.65 -12.57 -6.14
C CYS A 39 19.87 -12.07 -6.91
N GLU A 40 19.84 -12.11 -8.24
CA GLU A 40 20.92 -11.59 -9.08
C GLU A 40 21.25 -10.13 -8.76
N ARG A 41 20.23 -9.30 -8.64
CA ARG A 41 20.39 -7.87 -8.37
C ARG A 41 20.86 -7.54 -6.95
N LYS A 42 20.73 -8.47 -5.99
CA LYS A 42 21.09 -8.28 -4.57
C LYS A 42 22.29 -9.10 -4.12
N GLY A 43 22.99 -9.76 -5.03
CA GLY A 43 24.20 -10.51 -4.69
C GLY A 43 23.90 -11.89 -4.10
N GLY A 44 22.77 -12.49 -4.48
CA GLY A 44 22.40 -13.85 -4.16
C GLY A 44 21.29 -13.99 -3.10
N GLU A 45 20.84 -15.22 -2.93
CA GLU A 45 19.69 -15.55 -2.08
C GLU A 45 19.86 -15.12 -0.62
N LYS A 46 21.03 -15.33 -0.05
CA LYS A 46 21.33 -14.97 1.37
C LYS A 46 21.20 -13.47 1.59
N ALA A 47 21.73 -12.67 0.66
CA ALA A 47 21.65 -11.21 0.71
C ALA A 47 20.21 -10.73 0.52
N LEU A 48 19.47 -11.29 -0.44
CA LEU A 48 18.06 -10.98 -0.63
C LEU A 48 17.24 -11.27 0.63
N LYS A 49 17.36 -12.48 1.21
CA LYS A 49 16.63 -12.88 2.42
C LYS A 49 16.85 -11.93 3.60
N ALA A 50 18.05 -11.40 3.75
CA ALA A 50 18.37 -10.42 4.80
C ALA A 50 17.66 -9.06 4.63
N LEU A 51 17.21 -8.74 3.40
CA LEU A 51 16.52 -7.49 3.07
C LEU A 51 15.00 -7.59 3.10
N LEU A 52 14.46 -8.82 3.27
CA LEU A 52 13.02 -9.03 3.28
C LEU A 52 12.40 -8.60 4.62
N PRO A 53 11.28 -7.86 4.59
CA PRO A 53 10.60 -7.43 5.80
C PRO A 53 9.95 -8.61 6.53
N LYS A 54 9.89 -8.50 7.85
CA LYS A 54 9.14 -9.43 8.70
C LYS A 54 7.78 -8.85 9.04
N THR A 55 6.76 -9.69 9.01
CA THR A 55 5.40 -9.35 9.45
C THR A 55 5.14 -9.89 10.85
N LYS A 56 4.21 -9.28 11.56
CA LYS A 56 3.71 -9.79 12.83
C LYS A 56 2.63 -10.85 12.60
N SER A 57 2.57 -11.82 13.49
CA SER A 57 1.45 -12.77 13.52
C SER A 57 0.14 -12.06 13.92
N LYS A 58 -1.01 -12.67 13.56
CA LYS A 58 -2.32 -12.16 14.00
C LYS A 58 -2.41 -12.01 15.53
N ALA A 59 -1.81 -12.92 16.28
CA ALA A 59 -1.77 -12.85 17.74
C ALA A 59 -0.96 -11.65 18.26
N GLN A 60 0.14 -11.31 17.59
CA GLN A 60 0.95 -10.12 17.92
C GLN A 60 0.22 -8.82 17.56
N LEU A 61 -0.48 -8.78 16.42
CA LEU A 61 -1.26 -7.61 16.01
C LEU A 61 -2.44 -7.35 16.95
N LYS A 62 -3.14 -8.40 17.41
CA LYS A 62 -4.23 -8.27 18.39
C LYS A 62 -3.79 -7.65 19.71
N LYS A 63 -2.52 -7.88 20.11
CA LYS A 63 -1.95 -7.36 21.35
C LYS A 63 -1.46 -5.91 21.25
N LEU A 64 -1.42 -5.34 20.05
CA LEU A 64 -1.06 -3.93 19.88
C LEU A 64 -2.23 -3.07 20.37
N GLY A 65 -1.95 -2.17 21.30
CA GLY A 65 -2.91 -1.19 21.78
C GLY A 65 -3.28 -0.17 20.70
N SER A 66 -4.44 0.41 20.83
CA SER A 66 -4.99 1.43 19.93
C SER A 66 -4.11 2.68 19.89
N ASP A 67 -3.45 3.00 21.01
CA ASP A 67 -2.41 4.01 21.16
C ASP A 67 -1.26 3.80 20.17
N ARG A 68 -0.78 2.58 19.98
CA ARG A 68 0.33 2.26 19.07
C ARG A 68 -0.07 2.38 17.60
N TYR A 69 -1.30 2.07 17.25
CA TYR A 69 -1.84 2.34 15.92
C TYR A 69 -1.92 3.84 15.65
N LEU A 70 -2.48 4.61 16.59
CA LEU A 70 -2.61 6.06 16.50
C LEU A 70 -1.23 6.75 16.40
N ALA A 71 -0.28 6.32 17.22
CA ALA A 71 1.09 6.81 17.18
C ALA A 71 1.72 6.63 15.79
N GLU A 72 1.63 5.43 15.21
CA GLU A 72 2.23 5.18 13.90
C GLU A 72 1.48 5.88 12.76
N PHE A 73 0.16 5.98 12.82
CA PHE A 73 -0.60 6.81 11.87
C PHE A 73 -0.13 8.26 11.91
N THR A 74 -0.02 8.84 13.09
CA THR A 74 0.49 10.19 13.29
C THR A 74 1.92 10.32 12.74
N ARG A 75 2.80 9.38 13.04
CA ARG A 75 4.19 9.39 12.57
C ARG A 75 4.26 9.44 11.05
N LYS A 76 3.50 8.59 10.34
CA LYS A 76 3.47 8.58 8.86
C LYS A 76 2.84 9.83 8.28
N ILE A 77 1.81 10.39 8.92
CA ILE A 77 1.23 11.67 8.50
C ILE A 77 2.27 12.78 8.61
N PHE A 78 3.04 12.83 9.69
CA PHE A 78 4.10 13.85 9.83
C PHE A 78 5.27 13.59 8.89
N GLN A 79 5.65 12.34 8.64
CA GLN A 79 6.68 11.98 7.66
C GLN A 79 6.28 12.30 6.21
N SER A 80 4.99 12.36 5.90
CA SER A 80 4.51 12.77 4.58
C SER A 80 4.77 14.26 4.34
N GLY A 81 5.71 14.58 3.44
CA GLY A 81 6.10 15.95 3.11
C GLY A 81 7.12 16.60 4.05
N PHE A 82 7.73 15.81 4.95
CA PHE A 82 8.87 16.24 5.77
C PHE A 82 10.05 15.25 5.63
N VAL A 83 11.24 15.72 5.99
CA VAL A 83 12.41 14.84 6.11
C VAL A 83 12.17 13.85 7.27
N TRP A 84 12.08 12.58 6.98
CA TRP A 84 11.74 11.53 7.96
C TRP A 84 12.61 11.57 9.21
N ARG A 85 13.92 11.75 9.04
CA ARG A 85 14.88 11.86 10.16
C ARG A 85 14.54 12.99 11.13
N VAL A 86 13.95 14.10 10.66
CA VAL A 86 13.54 15.21 11.54
C VAL A 86 12.34 14.80 12.40
N VAL A 87 11.37 14.10 11.81
CA VAL A 87 10.22 13.56 12.55
C VAL A 87 10.70 12.54 13.59
N ASP A 88 11.56 11.60 13.18
CA ASP A 88 12.07 10.55 14.05
C ASP A 88 12.87 11.10 15.23
N LYS A 89 13.68 12.15 15.01
CA LYS A 89 14.42 12.82 16.09
C LYS A 89 13.51 13.48 17.12
N LYS A 90 12.36 14.00 16.68
CA LYS A 90 11.37 14.64 17.55
C LYS A 90 10.32 13.67 18.12
N TRP A 91 10.40 12.39 17.78
CA TRP A 91 9.34 11.45 18.11
C TRP A 91 9.12 11.27 19.63
N PRO A 92 10.16 11.22 20.49
CA PRO A 92 9.94 11.17 21.93
C PRO A 92 9.10 12.33 22.46
N GLN A 93 9.26 13.55 21.93
CA GLN A 93 8.47 14.71 22.32
C GLN A 93 7.01 14.60 21.82
N PHE A 94 6.78 13.95 20.66
CA PHE A 94 5.41 13.65 20.21
C PHE A 94 4.71 12.70 21.19
N GLU A 95 5.37 11.64 21.66
CA GLU A 95 4.83 10.72 22.66
C GLU A 95 4.44 11.49 23.95
N GLU A 96 5.32 12.35 24.46
CA GLU A 96 5.06 13.16 25.63
C GLU A 96 3.90 14.16 25.42
N VAL A 97 3.96 14.95 24.36
CA VAL A 97 2.96 15.99 24.04
C VAL A 97 1.56 15.40 23.85
N PHE A 98 1.45 14.22 23.25
CA PHE A 98 0.19 13.54 22.99
C PHE A 98 -0.12 12.41 23.98
N TRP A 99 0.53 12.41 25.18
CA TRP A 99 0.23 11.47 26.27
C TRP A 99 0.32 10.01 25.84
N GLU A 100 1.41 9.66 25.15
CA GLU A 100 1.65 8.32 24.60
C GLU A 100 0.54 7.87 23.63
N PHE A 101 -0.19 8.82 23.06
CA PHE A 101 -1.31 8.61 22.15
C PHE A 101 -2.51 7.89 22.78
N ASP A 102 -2.72 8.07 24.07
CA ASP A 102 -3.91 7.60 24.78
C ASP A 102 -5.18 8.13 24.10
N VAL A 103 -5.96 7.19 23.52
CA VAL A 103 -7.12 7.52 22.68
C VAL A 103 -8.19 8.25 23.48
N GLU A 104 -8.53 7.75 24.67
CA GLU A 104 -9.59 8.35 25.51
C GLU A 104 -9.22 9.76 25.92
N ARG A 105 -7.99 9.96 26.38
CA ARG A 105 -7.47 11.27 26.79
C ARG A 105 -7.44 12.27 25.64
N LEU A 106 -7.10 11.81 24.43
CA LEU A 106 -7.07 12.65 23.23
C LEU A 106 -8.48 13.07 22.80
N LEU A 107 -9.48 12.20 22.95
CA LEU A 107 -10.88 12.52 22.66
C LEU A 107 -11.47 13.54 23.63
N MET A 108 -11.03 13.52 24.89
CA MET A 108 -11.46 14.50 25.91
C MET A 108 -10.72 15.84 25.80
N MET A 109 -9.75 15.98 24.90
CA MET A 109 -8.93 17.19 24.79
C MET A 109 -9.74 18.36 24.21
N PRO A 110 -9.83 19.49 24.92
CA PRO A 110 -10.50 20.70 24.42
C PRO A 110 -9.80 21.30 23.20
N ASP A 111 -10.56 22.01 22.35
CA ASP A 111 -10.04 22.59 21.10
C ASP A 111 -8.89 23.57 21.34
N ASP A 112 -8.98 24.42 22.35
CA ASP A 112 -7.93 25.37 22.71
C ASP A 112 -6.63 24.67 23.15
N MET A 113 -6.73 23.51 23.78
CA MET A 113 -5.55 22.70 24.11
C MET A 113 -4.93 22.10 22.86
N LEU A 114 -5.74 21.64 21.90
CA LEU A 114 -5.25 21.13 20.61
C LEU A 114 -4.51 22.24 19.84
N GLU A 115 -5.05 23.44 19.83
CA GLU A 115 -4.41 24.62 19.24
C GLU A 115 -3.06 24.95 19.90
N ARG A 116 -3.00 24.94 21.23
CA ARG A 116 -1.73 25.13 21.97
C ARG A 116 -0.70 24.07 21.62
N LYS A 117 -1.10 22.79 21.57
CA LYS A 117 -0.20 21.71 21.15
C LYS A 117 0.33 21.91 19.73
N ALA A 118 -0.47 22.44 18.83
CA ALA A 118 -0.04 22.74 17.47
C ALA A 118 1.02 23.86 17.37
N GLN A 119 1.16 24.67 18.41
CA GLN A 119 2.17 25.73 18.53
C GLN A 119 3.40 25.30 19.35
N ASP A 120 3.37 24.10 19.94
CA ASP A 120 4.45 23.60 20.80
C ASP A 120 5.76 23.42 19.99
N PRO A 121 6.87 24.08 20.36
CA PRO A 121 8.16 23.94 19.68
C PRO A 121 8.80 22.56 19.86
N ALA A 122 8.38 21.79 20.84
CA ALA A 122 8.87 20.44 21.06
C ALA A 122 8.53 19.51 19.89
N ILE A 123 7.39 19.70 19.25
CA ILE A 123 6.97 18.94 18.07
C ILE A 123 7.16 19.73 16.77
N ILE A 124 6.72 19.17 15.65
CA ILE A 124 6.65 19.88 14.36
C ILE A 124 5.34 20.65 14.32
N ARG A 125 5.45 21.98 14.33
CA ARG A 125 4.30 22.90 14.31
C ARG A 125 3.61 22.86 12.95
N ASN A 126 2.51 22.13 12.89
CA ASN A 126 1.64 22.04 11.72
C ASN A 126 0.21 21.73 12.18
N PHE A 127 -0.59 22.77 12.37
CA PHE A 127 -1.96 22.66 12.89
C PHE A 127 -2.78 21.60 12.12
N SER A 128 -2.76 21.64 10.80
CA SER A 128 -3.49 20.71 9.95
C SER A 128 -3.05 19.24 10.05
N LYS A 129 -1.86 18.95 10.59
CA LYS A 129 -1.42 17.58 10.92
C LYS A 129 -1.69 17.25 12.38
N VAL A 130 -1.61 18.23 13.27
CA VAL A 130 -1.92 18.04 14.69
C VAL A 130 -3.41 17.70 14.87
N THR A 131 -4.33 18.35 14.16
CA THR A 131 -5.76 18.01 14.20
C THR A 131 -6.04 16.56 13.83
N THR A 132 -5.24 15.97 12.91
CA THR A 132 -5.43 14.56 12.51
C THR A 132 -5.19 13.57 13.65
N VAL A 133 -4.48 13.97 14.73
CA VAL A 133 -4.27 13.09 15.89
C VAL A 133 -5.60 12.76 16.55
N ARG A 134 -6.40 13.79 16.83
CA ARG A 134 -7.73 13.61 17.43
C ARG A 134 -8.72 12.98 16.45
N ASP A 135 -8.68 13.38 15.16
CA ASP A 135 -9.54 12.79 14.14
C ASP A 135 -9.32 11.26 14.01
N ASN A 136 -8.05 10.83 14.03
CA ASN A 136 -7.73 9.41 13.95
C ASN A 136 -7.97 8.67 15.28
N ALA A 137 -7.87 9.34 16.42
CA ALA A 137 -8.31 8.79 17.71
C ALA A 137 -9.82 8.50 17.67
N LEU A 138 -10.62 9.44 17.15
CA LEU A 138 -12.06 9.26 16.96
C LEU A 138 -12.37 8.10 16.02
N MET A 139 -11.69 8.00 14.89
CA MET A 139 -11.84 6.89 13.94
C MET A 139 -11.56 5.53 14.60
N ILE A 140 -10.55 5.45 15.45
CA ILE A 140 -10.21 4.23 16.20
C ILE A 140 -11.34 3.88 17.18
N ASP A 141 -11.76 4.80 18.03
CA ASP A 141 -12.83 4.62 19.01
C ASP A 141 -14.16 4.22 18.35
N GLU A 142 -14.57 4.94 17.28
CA GLU A 142 -15.77 4.59 16.52
C GLU A 142 -15.69 3.19 15.91
N THR A 143 -14.49 2.79 15.45
CA THR A 143 -14.26 1.44 14.91
C THR A 143 -14.43 0.39 16.01
N GLU A 144 -13.83 0.60 17.17
CA GLU A 144 -13.93 -0.34 18.32
C GLU A 144 -15.37 -0.50 18.80
N ARG A 145 -16.09 0.62 18.92
CA ARG A 145 -17.51 0.61 19.30
C ARG A 145 -18.39 -0.10 18.29
N ARG A 146 -18.19 0.17 17.00
CA ARG A 146 -18.99 -0.47 15.93
C ARG A 146 -18.71 -1.96 15.83
N GLU A 147 -17.45 -2.35 15.92
CA GLU A 147 -17.01 -3.73 15.74
C GLU A 147 -17.08 -4.57 17.03
N GLN A 148 -17.32 -3.92 18.18
CA GLN A 148 -17.38 -4.55 19.53
C GLN A 148 -16.11 -5.35 19.84
N ARG A 149 -14.95 -4.83 19.45
CA ARG A 149 -13.62 -5.42 19.66
C ARG A 149 -12.52 -4.37 19.57
N SER A 150 -11.34 -4.67 20.08
CA SER A 150 -10.21 -3.75 20.01
C SER A 150 -9.79 -3.46 18.57
N PHE A 151 -9.18 -2.29 18.35
CA PHE A 151 -8.66 -1.92 17.01
C PHE A 151 -7.59 -2.91 16.53
N GLY A 152 -6.76 -3.43 17.45
CA GLY A 152 -5.80 -4.48 17.15
C GLY A 152 -6.45 -5.78 16.66
N GLU A 153 -7.58 -6.18 17.25
CA GLU A 153 -8.36 -7.33 16.78
C GLU A 153 -9.01 -7.09 15.42
N PHE A 154 -9.57 -5.89 15.23
CA PHE A 154 -10.10 -5.46 13.93
C PHE A 154 -9.02 -5.57 12.85
N MET A 155 -7.85 -4.99 13.07
CA MET A 155 -6.74 -5.01 12.12
C MET A 155 -6.22 -6.42 11.85
N ALA A 156 -6.09 -7.26 12.88
CA ALA A 156 -5.62 -8.64 12.76
C ALA A 156 -6.62 -9.58 12.06
N SER A 157 -7.90 -9.23 12.05
CA SER A 157 -8.95 -10.01 11.40
C SER A 157 -9.09 -9.70 9.90
N TRP A 158 -8.53 -8.60 9.42
CA TRP A 158 -8.66 -8.23 8.02
C TRP A 158 -8.03 -9.29 7.11
N PRO A 159 -8.71 -9.71 6.03
CA PRO A 159 -8.18 -10.71 5.13
C PRO A 159 -7.00 -10.14 4.32
N ALA A 160 -5.90 -10.88 4.26
CA ALA A 160 -4.72 -10.45 3.51
C ALA A 160 -4.99 -10.40 1.99
N GLU A 161 -5.97 -11.18 1.53
CA GLU A 161 -6.46 -11.22 0.15
C GLU A 161 -7.11 -9.90 -0.29
N ASP A 162 -7.51 -9.06 0.67
CA ASP A 162 -8.15 -7.75 0.46
C ASP A 162 -7.49 -6.63 1.26
N VAL A 163 -6.17 -6.57 1.31
CA VAL A 163 -5.46 -5.49 2.00
C VAL A 163 -5.75 -4.11 1.38
N VAL A 164 -6.09 -4.07 0.10
CA VAL A 164 -6.55 -2.83 -0.58
C VAL A 164 -7.86 -2.34 0.03
N GLY A 165 -8.77 -3.24 0.41
CA GLY A 165 -9.97 -2.88 1.16
C GLY A 165 -9.65 -2.18 2.48
N LEU A 166 -8.63 -2.66 3.20
CA LEU A 166 -8.14 -1.99 4.41
C LEU A 166 -7.58 -0.58 4.13
N TRP A 167 -6.84 -0.41 3.02
CA TRP A 167 -6.35 0.93 2.64
C TRP A 167 -7.49 1.89 2.32
N LEU A 168 -8.54 1.39 1.63
CA LEU A 168 -9.72 2.18 1.32
C LEU A 168 -10.52 2.50 2.58
N TYR A 169 -10.59 1.58 3.53
CA TYR A 169 -11.16 1.81 4.85
C TYR A 169 -10.44 2.96 5.57
N LEU A 170 -9.12 2.88 5.71
CA LEU A 170 -8.31 3.92 6.36
C LEU A 170 -8.41 5.26 5.62
N ARG A 171 -8.47 5.25 4.29
CA ARG A 171 -8.66 6.47 3.49
C ARG A 171 -10.03 7.12 3.73
N LYS A 172 -11.08 6.30 3.90
CA LYS A 172 -12.47 6.77 4.04
C LYS A 172 -12.75 7.29 5.44
N HIS A 173 -12.29 6.59 6.46
CA HIS A 173 -12.63 6.84 7.85
C HIS A 173 -11.55 7.63 8.60
N GLY A 174 -10.28 7.48 8.21
CA GLY A 174 -9.16 8.19 8.83
C GLY A 174 -8.84 9.53 8.16
N SER A 175 -8.22 10.40 8.93
CA SER A 175 -7.74 11.70 8.47
C SER A 175 -6.31 11.57 7.93
N ARG A 176 -6.10 11.92 6.65
CA ARG A 176 -4.79 11.87 5.94
C ARG A 176 -4.13 10.48 5.87
N LEU A 177 -4.90 9.39 5.97
CA LEU A 177 -4.41 8.01 5.83
C LEU A 177 -4.54 7.44 4.41
N GLY A 178 -4.89 8.27 3.44
CA GLY A 178 -4.97 7.89 2.02
C GLY A 178 -3.60 7.79 1.33
N GLY A 179 -3.61 7.37 0.08
CA GLY A 179 -2.41 7.16 -0.74
C GLY A 179 -1.50 6.10 -0.12
N ASN A 180 -0.22 6.44 0.06
CA ASN A 180 0.75 5.54 0.68
C ASN A 180 0.85 5.69 2.21
N THR A 181 0.25 6.72 2.82
CA THR A 181 0.41 7.00 4.26
C THR A 181 -0.09 5.84 5.12
N GLY A 182 -1.34 5.40 4.89
CA GLY A 182 -1.91 4.23 5.57
C GLY A 182 -1.11 2.95 5.33
N PRO A 183 -0.86 2.54 4.07
CA PRO A 183 -0.04 1.37 3.75
C PRO A 183 1.34 1.36 4.42
N PHE A 184 2.05 2.50 4.47
CA PHE A 184 3.34 2.59 5.17
C PHE A 184 3.19 2.43 6.69
N ALA A 185 2.14 3.00 7.29
CA ALA A 185 1.86 2.81 8.71
C ALA A 185 1.58 1.33 9.02
N LEU A 186 0.72 0.69 8.23
CA LEU A 186 0.42 -0.74 8.35
C LEU A 186 1.70 -1.60 8.27
N ARG A 187 2.57 -1.32 7.29
CA ARG A 187 3.85 -2.02 7.12
C ARG A 187 4.75 -1.86 8.33
N THR A 188 4.88 -0.66 8.89
CA THR A 188 5.70 -0.38 10.08
C THR A 188 5.15 -1.08 11.31
N LEU A 189 3.83 -1.14 11.47
CA LEU A 189 3.15 -1.89 12.54
C LEU A 189 3.31 -3.41 12.43
N GLY A 190 3.76 -3.90 11.26
CA GLY A 190 3.97 -5.32 10.99
C GLY A 190 2.76 -6.02 10.35
N VAL A 191 1.76 -5.27 9.91
CA VAL A 191 0.64 -5.82 9.12
C VAL A 191 1.16 -6.30 7.77
N ASP A 192 0.71 -7.47 7.33
CA ASP A 192 1.08 -8.01 6.03
C ASP A 192 0.38 -7.24 4.90
N THR A 193 1.11 -6.35 4.26
CA THR A 193 0.64 -5.50 3.17
C THR A 193 1.72 -5.28 2.13
N PHE A 194 1.38 -5.18 0.86
CA PHE A 194 2.31 -4.64 -0.12
C PHE A 194 2.36 -3.12 -0.04
N LEU A 195 3.33 -2.49 -0.69
CA LEU A 195 3.43 -1.04 -0.83
C LEU A 195 3.37 -0.68 -2.30
N PHE A 196 2.56 0.29 -2.65
CA PHE A 196 2.47 0.81 -4.01
C PHE A 196 3.49 1.95 -4.19
N THR A 197 4.79 1.61 -4.00
CA THR A 197 5.91 2.54 -4.17
C THR A 197 6.13 2.86 -5.65
N GLN A 198 7.01 3.81 -5.94
CA GLN A 198 7.35 4.16 -7.32
C GLN A 198 7.94 2.96 -8.08
N ASP A 199 8.81 2.17 -7.44
CA ASP A 199 9.42 0.99 -8.07
C ASP A 199 8.39 -0.12 -8.32
N VAL A 200 7.53 -0.41 -7.32
CA VAL A 200 6.46 -1.40 -7.46
C VAL A 200 5.47 -0.97 -8.54
N GLU A 201 5.03 0.28 -8.53
CA GLU A 201 4.16 0.84 -9.56
C GLU A 201 4.80 0.77 -10.96
N GLY A 202 6.07 1.18 -11.06
CA GLY A 202 6.82 1.13 -12.31
C GLY A 202 6.91 -0.28 -12.87
N PHE A 203 7.19 -1.27 -12.02
CA PHE A 203 7.18 -2.69 -12.40
C PHE A 203 5.80 -3.13 -12.90
N LEU A 204 4.75 -2.89 -12.12
CA LEU A 204 3.39 -3.33 -12.48
C LEU A 204 2.91 -2.68 -13.78
N ARG A 205 3.27 -1.43 -14.05
CA ARG A 205 2.94 -0.73 -15.31
C ARG A 205 3.73 -1.26 -16.49
N SER A 206 5.02 -1.50 -16.33
CA SER A 206 5.87 -2.00 -17.42
C SER A 206 5.45 -3.39 -17.90
N HIS A 207 4.75 -4.15 -17.06
CA HIS A 207 4.20 -5.46 -17.40
C HIS A 207 2.69 -5.45 -17.70
N GLY A 208 2.08 -4.26 -17.82
CA GLY A 208 0.67 -4.12 -18.16
C GLY A 208 -0.32 -4.63 -17.09
N ILE A 209 0.16 -4.85 -15.85
CA ILE A 209 -0.66 -5.35 -14.74
C ILE A 209 -1.60 -4.25 -14.24
N VAL A 210 -1.12 -3.01 -14.20
CA VAL A 210 -1.93 -1.85 -13.82
C VAL A 210 -1.91 -0.78 -14.90
N ASP A 211 -3.07 -0.15 -15.09
CA ASP A 211 -3.28 1.00 -15.95
C ASP A 211 -3.96 2.14 -15.18
N GLY A 212 -4.06 3.32 -15.79
CA GLY A 212 -4.78 4.46 -15.21
C GLY A 212 -4.09 5.12 -14.01
N GLY A 213 -4.84 5.87 -13.23
CA GLY A 213 -4.33 6.64 -12.10
C GLY A 213 -3.85 5.77 -10.94
N ARG A 214 -2.75 6.17 -10.31
CA ARG A 214 -2.11 5.44 -9.19
C ARG A 214 -3.06 5.12 -8.02
N THR A 215 -4.02 5.99 -7.76
CA THR A 215 -4.99 5.86 -6.67
C THR A 215 -6.35 5.35 -7.12
N SER A 216 -6.47 4.94 -8.39
CA SER A 216 -7.72 4.39 -8.90
C SER A 216 -7.99 3.01 -8.26
N GLN A 217 -9.23 2.76 -7.89
CA GLN A 217 -9.61 1.46 -7.32
C GLN A 217 -9.33 0.30 -8.27
N ARG A 218 -9.47 0.53 -9.58
CA ARG A 218 -9.16 -0.47 -10.62
C ARG A 218 -7.68 -0.88 -10.57
N ALA A 219 -6.76 0.09 -10.56
CA ALA A 219 -5.33 -0.18 -10.50
C ALA A 219 -4.92 -0.87 -9.19
N LEU A 220 -5.48 -0.43 -8.06
CA LEU A 220 -5.21 -1.05 -6.75
C LEU A 220 -5.73 -2.49 -6.68
N LYS A 221 -6.93 -2.78 -7.20
CA LYS A 221 -7.49 -4.13 -7.26
C LYS A 221 -6.71 -5.04 -8.21
N ALA A 222 -6.26 -4.54 -9.35
CA ALA A 222 -5.41 -5.29 -10.26
C ALA A 222 -4.06 -5.65 -9.62
N ALA A 223 -3.45 -4.70 -8.90
CA ALA A 223 -2.24 -4.96 -8.12
C ALA A 223 -2.51 -6.04 -7.05
N GLN A 224 -3.60 -5.92 -6.27
CA GLN A 224 -3.97 -6.92 -5.26
C GLN A 224 -4.11 -8.31 -5.86
N ALA A 225 -4.79 -8.44 -6.99
CA ALA A 225 -4.98 -9.73 -7.66
C ALA A 225 -3.63 -10.37 -8.04
N TYR A 226 -2.72 -9.58 -8.61
CA TYR A 226 -1.39 -10.07 -8.95
C TYR A 226 -0.57 -10.47 -7.71
N PHE A 227 -0.62 -9.68 -6.63
CA PHE A 227 0.04 -10.04 -5.38
C PHE A 227 -0.56 -11.30 -4.74
N ASN A 228 -1.86 -11.52 -4.85
CA ASN A 228 -2.51 -12.73 -4.35
C ASN A 228 -2.05 -13.96 -5.14
N ASP A 229 -1.98 -13.87 -6.48
CA ASP A 229 -1.45 -14.93 -7.33
C ASP A 229 0.02 -15.29 -6.96
N LEU A 230 0.89 -14.31 -6.82
CA LEU A 230 2.27 -14.53 -6.37
C LEU A 230 2.35 -15.16 -4.97
N ARG A 231 1.43 -14.82 -4.10
CA ARG A 231 1.34 -15.37 -2.75
C ARG A 231 0.93 -16.85 -2.78
N GLU A 232 -0.01 -17.22 -3.64
CA GLU A 232 -0.40 -18.62 -3.88
C GLU A 232 0.77 -19.44 -4.43
N GLN A 233 1.53 -18.89 -5.38
CA GLN A 233 2.70 -19.55 -5.97
C GLN A 233 3.84 -19.79 -4.97
N SER A 234 4.02 -18.89 -3.98
CA SER A 234 5.27 -18.83 -3.18
C SER A 234 5.10 -19.10 -1.69
N GLY A 235 3.90 -18.96 -1.15
CA GLY A 235 3.66 -18.92 0.30
C GLY A 235 4.26 -17.69 1.00
N LYS A 236 4.81 -16.72 0.26
CA LYS A 236 5.41 -15.51 0.81
C LYS A 236 4.37 -14.49 1.25
N SER A 237 4.73 -13.66 2.23
CA SER A 237 3.90 -12.53 2.65
C SER A 237 3.83 -11.45 1.55
N LEU A 238 2.74 -10.67 1.55
CA LEU A 238 2.62 -9.50 0.67
C LEU A 238 3.77 -8.51 0.88
N ALA A 239 4.25 -8.43 2.11
CA ALA A 239 5.39 -7.60 2.49
C ALA A 239 6.68 -8.04 1.80
N GLU A 240 7.01 -9.34 1.82
CA GLU A 240 8.16 -9.90 1.14
C GLU A 240 8.05 -9.73 -0.38
N LEU A 241 6.90 -10.09 -0.96
CA LEU A 241 6.65 -9.97 -2.40
C LEU A 241 6.79 -8.53 -2.89
N SER A 242 6.25 -7.57 -2.16
CA SER A 242 6.39 -6.15 -2.46
C SER A 242 7.86 -5.71 -2.48
N ARG A 243 8.68 -6.26 -1.59
CA ARG A 243 10.10 -5.96 -1.54
C ARG A 243 10.87 -6.61 -2.68
N ILE A 244 10.56 -7.86 -3.01
CA ILE A 244 11.12 -8.59 -4.17
C ILE A 244 10.82 -7.81 -5.45
N ILE A 245 9.57 -7.45 -5.70
CA ILE A 245 9.17 -6.67 -6.89
C ILE A 245 9.91 -5.33 -6.95
N SER A 246 10.05 -4.62 -5.82
CA SER A 246 10.79 -3.36 -5.81
C SER A 246 12.25 -3.51 -6.22
N PHE A 247 12.85 -4.67 -5.99
CA PHE A 247 14.21 -4.97 -6.41
C PHE A 247 14.32 -5.36 -7.90
N CYS A 248 13.22 -5.76 -8.52
CA CYS A 248 13.17 -6.07 -9.95
C CYS A 248 13.05 -4.83 -10.85
N HIS A 249 12.87 -3.62 -10.27
CA HIS A 249 12.66 -2.39 -11.04
C HIS A 249 13.67 -1.29 -10.63
N GLY A 250 13.89 -0.33 -11.53
CA GLY A 250 14.75 0.82 -11.25
C GLY A 250 16.23 0.48 -11.04
N GLN A 251 16.96 1.39 -10.39
CA GLN A 251 18.40 1.26 -10.13
C GLN A 251 18.71 0.53 -8.80
N ASN A 252 17.80 -0.25 -8.29
CA ASN A 252 17.94 -1.01 -7.04
C ASN A 252 18.97 -2.16 -7.11
N ARG A 253 20.17 -1.89 -7.66
CA ARG A 253 21.30 -2.85 -7.68
C ARG A 253 22.14 -2.72 -6.42
N VAL A 254 22.91 -3.75 -6.11
CA VAL A 254 24.01 -3.65 -5.13
C VAL A 254 25.06 -2.73 -5.74
N GLN A 255 25.43 -1.68 -5.02
CA GLN A 255 26.61 -0.87 -5.34
C GLN A 255 27.85 -1.54 -4.76
#